data_30ed42ed0213ba1a51042b6b9b60783e
#
_entry.id   30ed42ed0213ba1a51042b6b9b60783e
#
_cell.length_a   1.000
_cell.length_b   1.000
_cell.length_c   1.000
_cell.angle_alpha   90.00
_cell.angle_beta   90.00
_cell.angle_gamma   90.00
#
_symmetry.space_group_name_H-M   'P 1'
#
loop_
_entity.id
_entity.type
_entity.pdbx_description
1 polymer ?
#
loop_
_entity_poly.entity_id
_entity_poly.type
_entity_poly.pdbx_seq_one_letter_code
_entity_poly.pdbx_strand_id
1 'polypeptide(L)'
;LVGAPAKKEEAPLPPPQQLSEPPEYTREDIARKLEGDGRFACLLREVEHKLGPLSTPSVKKLLGLYENLGLPADVIYTLVNYCIAKKEQQFGEGRLPNMREIEKEGYGWARRELFTLERANEYMKREQRLRGKYPEYMAALQMPGRASSPGEEKYLSAWAEMGFPAETVAEAYDRTVLHCHEFRWPYCNGILRRWHEKGLHMPEEVRRENAKEKPGRDAASGGNAWMKEYLKQ
;
A
#
# COMPACT_ATOMS: atom_id res chain seq x y z
N LEU A 1 32.23 21.49 -36.25
CA LEU A 1 31.53 20.20 -36.32
C LEU A 1 31.71 19.49 -34.96
N VAL A 2 30.76 19.66 -34.05
CA VAL A 2 30.73 18.98 -32.78
C VAL A 2 29.59 17.99 -32.86
N GLY A 3 29.92 16.69 -32.80
CA GLY A 3 28.95 15.60 -32.86
C GLY A 3 28.10 15.53 -31.60
N ALA A 4 26.79 15.43 -31.82
CA ALA A 4 25.82 15.18 -30.75
C ALA A 4 25.97 13.76 -30.18
N PRO A 5 25.75 13.54 -28.87
CA PRO A 5 25.81 12.21 -28.29
C PRO A 5 24.56 11.40 -28.69
N ALA A 6 24.80 10.17 -29.13
CA ALA A 6 23.77 9.20 -29.51
C ALA A 6 22.85 8.89 -28.30
N LYS A 7 21.55 9.04 -28.48
CA LYS A 7 20.52 8.52 -27.58
C LYS A 7 20.64 7.00 -27.56
N LYS A 8 20.90 6.42 -26.39
CA LYS A 8 20.70 4.99 -26.15
C LYS A 8 19.20 4.72 -26.26
N GLU A 9 18.85 3.94 -27.26
CA GLU A 9 17.52 3.37 -27.46
C GLU A 9 17.24 2.39 -26.31
N GLU A 10 16.35 2.78 -25.41
CA GLU A 10 15.82 1.90 -24.37
C GLU A 10 14.97 0.82 -25.06
N ALA A 11 15.31 -0.45 -24.84
CA ALA A 11 14.56 -1.57 -25.38
C ALA A 11 13.10 -1.51 -24.85
N PRO A 12 12.09 -1.82 -25.68
CA PRO A 12 10.69 -1.77 -25.28
C PRO A 12 10.45 -2.75 -24.13
N LEU A 13 9.83 -2.25 -23.05
CA LEU A 13 9.37 -3.06 -21.91
C LEU A 13 8.43 -4.15 -22.41
N PRO A 14 8.55 -5.40 -21.92
CA PRO A 14 7.63 -6.47 -22.28
C PRO A 14 6.22 -6.09 -21.84
N PRO A 15 5.16 -6.50 -22.61
CA PRO A 15 3.78 -6.20 -22.27
C PRO A 15 3.42 -6.76 -20.89
N PRO A 16 2.47 -6.12 -20.14
CA PRO A 16 2.07 -6.57 -18.83
C PRO A 16 1.59 -8.01 -18.90
N GLN A 17 2.35 -8.91 -18.27
CA GLN A 17 1.99 -10.32 -18.18
C GLN A 17 0.70 -10.41 -17.36
N GLN A 18 -0.35 -10.96 -17.96
CA GLN A 18 -1.53 -11.38 -17.23
C GLN A 18 -1.06 -12.32 -16.13
N LEU A 19 -1.32 -11.95 -14.86
CA LEU A 19 -0.99 -12.76 -13.72
C LEU A 19 -1.77 -14.08 -13.83
N SER A 20 -1.17 -15.07 -14.49
CA SER A 20 -1.67 -16.44 -14.55
C SER A 20 -1.68 -17.05 -13.16
N GLU A 21 -2.56 -18.03 -12.94
CA GLU A 21 -2.54 -18.82 -11.69
C GLU A 21 -1.12 -19.32 -11.42
N PRO A 22 -0.65 -19.26 -10.16
CA PRO A 22 0.71 -19.65 -9.82
C PRO A 22 0.93 -21.12 -10.23
N PRO A 23 1.99 -21.46 -10.99
CA PRO A 23 2.28 -22.83 -11.35
C PRO A 23 2.52 -23.66 -10.09
N GLU A 24 2.05 -24.92 -10.13
CA GLU A 24 2.36 -25.87 -9.05
C GLU A 24 3.79 -26.38 -9.22
N TYR A 25 4.72 -25.83 -8.44
CA TYR A 25 6.10 -26.29 -8.41
C TYR A 25 6.21 -27.63 -7.64
N THR A 26 6.95 -28.59 -8.19
CA THR A 26 7.29 -29.85 -7.52
C THR A 26 8.56 -29.72 -6.67
N ARG A 27 8.91 -30.78 -5.91
CA ARG A 27 10.20 -30.80 -5.20
C ARG A 27 11.38 -30.90 -6.15
N GLU A 28 11.19 -31.61 -7.26
CA GLU A 28 12.18 -31.75 -8.33
C GLU A 28 12.47 -30.40 -9.01
N ASP A 29 11.46 -29.56 -9.20
CA ASP A 29 11.65 -28.22 -9.77
C ASP A 29 12.49 -27.34 -8.86
N ILE A 30 12.22 -27.41 -7.54
CA ILE A 30 13.03 -26.70 -6.53
C ILE A 30 14.48 -27.20 -6.54
N ALA A 31 14.71 -28.53 -6.54
CA ALA A 31 16.06 -29.10 -6.56
C ALA A 31 16.83 -28.66 -7.81
N ARG A 32 16.20 -28.83 -8.99
CA ARG A 32 16.77 -28.38 -10.28
C ARG A 32 17.11 -26.90 -10.28
N LYS A 33 16.23 -26.07 -9.70
CA LYS A 33 16.47 -24.62 -9.63
C LYS A 33 17.63 -24.28 -8.71
N LEU A 34 17.75 -24.93 -7.57
CA LEU A 34 18.86 -24.73 -6.62
C LEU A 34 20.21 -25.15 -7.20
N GLU A 35 20.25 -26.23 -7.99
CA GLU A 35 21.47 -26.71 -8.67
C GLU A 35 21.86 -25.79 -9.86
N GLY A 36 20.85 -25.31 -10.61
CA GLY A 36 21.08 -24.58 -11.85
C GLY A 36 21.17 -23.05 -11.70
N ASP A 37 20.68 -22.49 -10.61
CA ASP A 37 20.60 -21.05 -10.42
C ASP A 37 21.20 -20.60 -9.05
N GLY A 38 22.46 -20.23 -9.09
CA GLY A 38 23.17 -19.76 -7.90
C GLY A 38 22.58 -18.48 -7.27
N ARG A 39 21.87 -17.66 -8.06
CA ARG A 39 21.20 -16.44 -7.53
C ARG A 39 20.01 -16.82 -6.68
N PHE A 40 19.19 -17.76 -7.12
CA PHE A 40 18.07 -18.28 -6.35
C PHE A 40 18.55 -19.02 -5.10
N ALA A 41 19.61 -19.84 -5.19
CA ALA A 41 20.19 -20.53 -4.03
C ALA A 41 20.72 -19.54 -2.99
N CYS A 42 21.36 -18.45 -3.41
CA CYS A 42 21.79 -17.37 -2.53
C CYS A 42 20.58 -16.67 -1.88
N LEU A 43 19.57 -16.30 -2.66
CA LEU A 43 18.36 -15.66 -2.17
C LEU A 43 17.67 -16.54 -1.10
N LEU A 44 17.51 -17.84 -1.34
CA LEU A 44 16.90 -18.75 -0.37
C LEU A 44 17.66 -18.74 0.95
N ARG A 45 19.00 -18.83 0.92
CA ARG A 45 19.84 -18.80 2.10
C ARG A 45 19.69 -17.50 2.89
N GLU A 46 19.68 -16.36 2.20
CA GLU A 46 19.51 -15.04 2.82
C GLU A 46 18.11 -14.90 3.46
N VAL A 47 17.09 -15.41 2.81
CA VAL A 47 15.72 -15.38 3.36
C VAL A 47 15.60 -16.30 4.57
N GLU A 48 16.19 -17.51 4.53
CA GLU A 48 16.24 -18.43 5.68
C GLU A 48 17.05 -17.87 6.86
N HIS A 49 18.08 -17.09 6.58
CA HIS A 49 18.84 -16.41 7.63
C HIS A 49 17.97 -15.37 8.38
N LYS A 50 17.00 -14.74 7.68
CA LYS A 50 16.10 -13.74 8.25
C LYS A 50 14.86 -14.34 8.92
N LEU A 51 14.25 -15.35 8.31
CA LEU A 51 12.94 -15.90 8.72
C LEU A 51 13.05 -17.24 9.44
N GLY A 52 14.23 -17.85 9.47
CA GLY A 52 14.45 -19.23 9.87
C GLY A 52 14.22 -20.21 8.71
N PRO A 53 14.46 -21.53 8.96
CA PRO A 53 14.33 -22.56 7.93
C PRO A 53 12.95 -22.57 7.29
N LEU A 54 12.91 -22.58 5.94
CA LEU A 54 11.67 -22.55 5.20
C LEU A 54 11.14 -23.96 4.92
N SER A 55 9.85 -24.17 5.13
CA SER A 55 9.16 -25.37 4.68
C SER A 55 9.08 -25.45 3.16
N THR A 56 8.95 -26.67 2.60
CA THR A 56 8.79 -26.85 1.15
C THR A 56 7.68 -25.97 0.53
N PRO A 57 6.49 -25.83 1.13
CA PRO A 57 5.48 -24.89 0.62
C PRO A 57 5.93 -23.44 0.64
N SER A 58 6.77 -23.03 1.61
CA SER A 58 7.32 -21.67 1.68
C SER A 58 8.36 -21.41 0.59
N VAL A 59 9.22 -22.41 0.31
CA VAL A 59 10.19 -22.36 -0.79
C VAL A 59 9.48 -22.26 -2.15
N LYS A 60 8.37 -23.02 -2.34
CA LYS A 60 7.53 -22.92 -3.55
C LYS A 60 7.00 -21.50 -3.79
N LYS A 61 6.57 -20.82 -2.72
CA LYS A 61 6.13 -19.41 -2.79
C LYS A 61 7.26 -18.47 -3.17
N LEU A 62 8.44 -18.66 -2.57
CA LEU A 62 9.63 -17.90 -2.92
C LEU A 62 10.01 -18.09 -4.39
N LEU A 63 9.95 -19.35 -4.88
CA LEU A 63 10.19 -19.66 -6.28
C LEU A 63 9.14 -19.01 -7.20
N GLY A 64 7.89 -18.97 -6.79
CA GLY A 64 6.82 -18.28 -7.51
C GLY A 64 7.05 -16.77 -7.64
N LEU A 65 7.55 -16.10 -6.59
CA LEU A 65 7.94 -14.70 -6.67
C LEU A 65 9.08 -14.48 -7.67
N TYR A 66 10.05 -15.39 -7.68
CA TYR A 66 11.23 -15.29 -8.53
C TYR A 66 10.95 -15.63 -10.00
N GLU A 67 10.27 -16.74 -10.28
CA GLU A 67 10.04 -17.22 -11.65
C GLU A 67 8.71 -16.74 -12.25
N ASN A 68 7.61 -16.91 -11.51
CA ASN A 68 6.29 -16.58 -12.05
C ASN A 68 6.03 -15.08 -12.10
N LEU A 69 6.41 -14.34 -11.04
CA LEU A 69 6.29 -12.88 -11.03
C LEU A 69 7.50 -12.19 -11.66
N GLY A 70 8.61 -12.89 -11.90
CA GLY A 70 9.82 -12.34 -12.50
C GLY A 70 10.51 -11.28 -11.64
N LEU A 71 10.28 -11.28 -10.32
CA LEU A 71 10.94 -10.34 -9.41
C LEU A 71 12.43 -10.71 -9.27
N PRO A 72 13.37 -9.78 -9.48
CA PRO A 72 14.77 -10.01 -9.24
C PRO A 72 15.08 -10.41 -7.80
N ALA A 73 16.14 -11.21 -7.59
CA ALA A 73 16.50 -11.72 -6.25
C ALA A 73 16.75 -10.61 -5.22
N ASP A 74 17.39 -9.52 -5.63
CA ASP A 74 17.66 -8.34 -4.80
C ASP A 74 16.37 -7.58 -4.44
N VAL A 75 15.42 -7.50 -5.36
CA VAL A 75 14.09 -6.93 -5.10
C VAL A 75 13.29 -7.81 -4.14
N ILE A 76 13.34 -9.14 -4.30
CA ILE A 76 12.68 -10.08 -3.38
C ILE A 76 13.29 -9.98 -1.97
N TYR A 77 14.62 -9.91 -1.87
CA TYR A 77 15.28 -9.72 -0.58
C TYR A 77 14.85 -8.41 0.10
N THR A 78 14.75 -7.33 -0.67
CA THR A 78 14.25 -6.03 -0.21
C THR A 78 12.80 -6.11 0.23
N LEU A 79 11.95 -6.84 -0.51
CA LEU A 79 10.56 -7.11 -0.15
C LEU A 79 10.45 -7.86 1.19
N VAL A 80 11.28 -8.87 1.42
CA VAL A 80 11.32 -9.62 2.70
C VAL A 80 11.66 -8.68 3.86
N ASN A 81 12.71 -7.87 3.72
CA ASN A 81 13.09 -6.89 4.74
C ASN A 81 11.98 -5.85 4.99
N TYR A 82 11.32 -5.37 3.94
CA TYR A 82 10.17 -4.49 4.06
C TYR A 82 9.01 -5.13 4.84
N CYS A 83 8.70 -6.39 4.56
CA CYS A 83 7.65 -7.13 5.28
C CYS A 83 8.01 -7.35 6.76
N ILE A 84 9.29 -7.63 7.08
CA ILE A 84 9.78 -7.76 8.45
C ILE A 84 9.59 -6.43 9.20
N ALA A 85 10.12 -5.33 8.65
CA ALA A 85 10.01 -4.01 9.28
C ALA A 85 8.54 -3.58 9.49
N LYS A 86 7.69 -3.85 8.51
CA LYS A 86 6.24 -3.59 8.60
C LYS A 86 5.58 -4.39 9.71
N LYS A 87 5.97 -5.68 9.88
CA LYS A 87 5.43 -6.56 10.90
C LYS A 87 5.88 -6.15 12.30
N GLU A 88 7.15 -5.83 12.45
CA GLU A 88 7.72 -5.35 13.72
C GLU A 88 7.13 -4.03 14.16
N GLN A 89 6.93 -3.10 13.23
CA GLN A 89 6.26 -1.82 13.52
C GLN A 89 4.82 -2.00 14.01
N GLN A 90 4.12 -3.00 13.49
CA GLN A 90 2.71 -3.23 13.81
C GLN A 90 2.51 -4.07 15.09
N PHE A 91 3.40 -5.04 15.36
CA PHE A 91 3.21 -6.06 16.40
C PHE A 91 4.37 -6.15 17.41
N GLY A 92 5.38 -5.28 17.29
CA GLY A 92 6.58 -5.25 18.13
C GLY A 92 7.76 -6.04 17.56
N GLU A 93 8.94 -5.76 18.11
CA GLU A 93 10.20 -6.37 17.70
C GLU A 93 10.16 -7.90 17.74
N GLY A 94 10.86 -8.55 16.81
CA GLY A 94 10.97 -10.00 16.70
C GLY A 94 9.73 -10.71 16.11
N ARG A 95 8.71 -9.96 15.71
CA ARG A 95 7.55 -10.52 15.01
C ARG A 95 7.83 -10.64 13.51
N LEU A 96 8.00 -11.86 13.04
CA LEU A 96 8.31 -12.16 11.64
C LEU A 96 7.05 -12.37 10.80
N PRO A 97 7.06 -11.94 9.52
CA PRO A 97 6.00 -12.25 8.57
C PRO A 97 6.07 -13.72 8.15
N ASN A 98 4.93 -14.33 7.84
CA ASN A 98 4.90 -15.63 7.19
C ASN A 98 5.02 -15.49 5.66
N MET A 99 5.35 -16.58 4.96
CA MET A 99 5.54 -16.57 3.51
C MET A 99 4.28 -16.21 2.71
N ARG A 100 3.07 -16.38 3.27
CA ARG A 100 1.82 -15.94 2.60
C ARG A 100 1.70 -14.40 2.61
N GLU A 101 2.12 -13.77 3.71
CA GLU A 101 2.13 -12.32 3.82
C GLU A 101 3.14 -11.70 2.84
N ILE A 102 4.33 -12.30 2.73
CA ILE A 102 5.37 -11.88 1.78
C ILE A 102 4.91 -12.10 0.34
N GLU A 103 4.34 -13.25 0.04
CA GLU A 103 3.79 -13.56 -1.28
C GLU A 103 2.72 -12.55 -1.71
N LYS A 104 1.76 -12.26 -0.82
CA LYS A 104 0.71 -11.27 -1.06
C LYS A 104 1.27 -9.87 -1.36
N GLU A 105 2.27 -9.45 -0.61
CA GLU A 105 2.94 -8.16 -0.82
C GLU A 105 3.73 -8.18 -2.14
N GLY A 106 4.39 -9.30 -2.48
CA GLY A 106 5.09 -9.49 -3.75
C GLY A 106 4.18 -9.36 -4.96
N TYR A 107 2.98 -9.94 -4.92
CA TYR A 107 1.96 -9.70 -5.96
C TYR A 107 1.57 -8.21 -6.04
N GLY A 108 1.53 -7.51 -4.92
CA GLY A 108 1.32 -6.07 -4.86
C GLY A 108 2.45 -5.29 -5.53
N TRP A 109 3.69 -5.69 -5.29
CA TRP A 109 4.86 -5.08 -5.90
C TRP A 109 4.93 -5.35 -7.41
N ALA A 110 4.66 -6.57 -7.85
CA ALA A 110 4.60 -6.91 -9.28
C ALA A 110 3.54 -6.08 -10.02
N ARG A 111 2.34 -5.92 -9.45
CA ARG A 111 1.28 -5.06 -10.02
C ARG A 111 1.67 -3.59 -10.11
N ARG A 112 2.57 -3.11 -9.24
CA ARG A 112 3.13 -1.75 -9.26
C ARG A 112 4.40 -1.66 -10.10
N GLU A 113 4.78 -2.73 -10.78
CA GLU A 113 5.99 -2.81 -11.61
C GLU A 113 7.29 -2.47 -10.84
N LEU A 114 7.38 -2.88 -9.58
CA LEU A 114 8.55 -2.66 -8.74
C LEU A 114 9.61 -3.74 -9.03
N PHE A 115 10.15 -3.76 -10.25
CA PHE A 115 11.13 -4.74 -10.70
C PHE A 115 12.59 -4.29 -10.56
N THR A 116 12.83 -3.11 -10.00
CA THR A 116 14.19 -2.62 -9.74
C THR A 116 14.32 -2.13 -8.30
N LEU A 117 15.56 -2.17 -7.77
CA LEU A 117 15.84 -1.66 -6.41
C LEU A 117 15.48 -0.19 -6.26
N GLU A 118 15.72 0.62 -7.30
CA GLU A 118 15.40 2.05 -7.30
C GLU A 118 13.90 2.27 -7.08
N ARG A 119 13.06 1.62 -7.90
CA ARG A 119 11.60 1.72 -7.78
C ARG A 119 11.08 1.18 -6.45
N ALA A 120 11.64 0.05 -5.98
CA ALA A 120 11.30 -0.52 -4.68
C ALA A 120 11.65 0.46 -3.53
N ASN A 121 12.84 1.06 -3.56
CA ASN A 121 13.28 2.02 -2.56
C ASN A 121 12.45 3.32 -2.58
N GLU A 122 12.11 3.83 -3.76
CA GLU A 122 11.22 5.00 -3.90
C GLU A 122 9.83 4.71 -3.33
N TYR A 123 9.27 3.53 -3.63
CA TYR A 123 8.01 3.08 -3.07
C TYR A 123 8.06 3.00 -1.54
N MET A 124 9.08 2.37 -0.97
CA MET A 124 9.25 2.26 0.49
C MET A 124 9.39 3.63 1.16
N LYS A 125 10.17 4.56 0.57
CA LYS A 125 10.31 5.93 1.08
C LYS A 125 8.98 6.69 1.03
N ARG A 126 8.19 6.50 -0.03
CA ARG A 126 6.86 7.09 -0.15
C ARG A 126 5.93 6.54 0.93
N GLU A 127 5.86 5.23 1.09
CA GLU A 127 5.06 4.56 2.12
C GLU A 127 5.43 5.03 3.53
N GLN A 128 6.72 5.13 3.83
CA GLN A 128 7.19 5.62 5.11
C GLN A 128 6.76 7.07 5.38
N ARG A 129 6.84 7.94 4.38
CA ARG A 129 6.37 9.33 4.50
C ARG A 129 4.87 9.42 4.74
N LEU A 130 4.07 8.61 4.03
CA LEU A 130 2.63 8.57 4.21
C LEU A 130 2.25 8.08 5.60
N ARG A 131 2.89 7.00 6.07
CA ARG A 131 2.68 6.45 7.41
C ARG A 131 3.11 7.40 8.52
N GLY A 132 4.10 8.24 8.28
CA GLY A 132 4.52 9.28 9.22
C GLY A 132 3.41 10.26 9.60
N LYS A 133 2.38 10.43 8.73
CA LYS A 133 1.20 11.27 8.99
C LYS A 133 0.11 10.57 9.83
N TYR A 134 0.16 9.25 9.98
CA TYR A 134 -0.92 8.52 10.65
C TYR A 134 -1.15 8.95 12.12
N PRO A 135 -0.11 9.18 12.94
CA PRO A 135 -0.32 9.68 14.30
C PRO A 135 -1.05 11.03 14.35
N GLU A 136 -0.73 11.94 13.42
CA GLU A 136 -1.39 13.25 13.31
C GLU A 136 -2.87 13.09 12.91
N TYR A 137 -3.17 12.21 11.96
CA TYR A 137 -4.54 11.89 11.57
C TYR A 137 -5.32 11.22 12.72
N MET A 138 -4.71 10.27 13.43
CA MET A 138 -5.34 9.63 14.59
C MET A 138 -5.65 10.64 15.69
N ALA A 139 -4.76 11.62 15.92
CA ALA A 139 -5.02 12.72 16.84
C ALA A 139 -6.17 13.62 16.35
N ALA A 140 -6.22 13.95 15.05
CA ALA A 140 -7.30 14.71 14.44
C ALA A 140 -8.67 14.00 14.53
N LEU A 141 -8.67 12.67 14.55
CA LEU A 141 -9.85 11.84 14.77
C LEU A 141 -10.19 11.61 16.24
N GLN A 142 -9.60 12.35 17.16
CA GLN A 142 -9.77 12.22 18.62
C GLN A 142 -9.38 10.84 19.17
N MET A 143 -8.41 10.17 18.53
CA MET A 143 -7.88 8.85 18.91
C MET A 143 -6.35 8.87 19.10
N PRO A 144 -5.80 9.82 19.88
CA PRO A 144 -4.35 9.95 20.05
C PRO A 144 -3.75 8.77 20.81
N GLY A 145 -2.47 8.45 20.53
CA GLY A 145 -1.71 7.46 21.30
C GLY A 145 -2.06 6.00 21.02
N ARG A 146 -3.01 5.72 20.14
CA ARG A 146 -3.40 4.40 19.71
C ARG A 146 -2.81 4.08 18.32
N ALA A 147 -2.24 2.90 18.15
CA ALA A 147 -1.85 2.42 16.81
C ALA A 147 -3.09 2.22 15.92
N SER A 148 -2.96 2.56 14.64
CA SER A 148 -4.00 2.29 13.65
C SER A 148 -4.10 0.80 13.34
N SER A 149 -5.32 0.30 13.19
CA SER A 149 -5.56 -1.05 12.70
C SER A 149 -5.38 -1.15 11.18
N PRO A 150 -5.15 -2.35 10.60
CA PRO A 150 -5.03 -2.51 9.14
C PRO A 150 -6.24 -2.03 8.35
N GLY A 151 -7.44 -2.09 8.96
CA GLY A 151 -8.67 -1.59 8.36
C GLY A 151 -8.69 -0.06 8.28
N GLU A 152 -8.16 0.60 9.31
CA GLU A 152 -8.06 2.07 9.39
C GLU A 152 -6.94 2.60 8.49
N GLU A 153 -5.81 1.90 8.39
CA GLU A 153 -4.68 2.28 7.54
C GLU A 153 -5.08 2.49 6.06
N LYS A 154 -6.09 1.79 5.58
CA LYS A 154 -6.62 1.99 4.21
C LYS A 154 -7.14 3.41 4.01
N TYR A 155 -7.82 3.95 5.01
CA TYR A 155 -8.36 5.31 4.96
C TYR A 155 -7.24 6.34 5.15
N LEU A 156 -6.38 6.13 6.16
CA LEU A 156 -5.27 7.03 6.46
C LEU A 156 -4.30 7.15 5.27
N SER A 157 -3.97 6.03 4.63
CA SER A 157 -3.14 5.99 3.42
C SER A 157 -3.79 6.78 2.27
N ALA A 158 -5.07 6.53 1.99
CA ALA A 158 -5.79 7.26 0.94
C ALA A 158 -5.81 8.78 1.20
N TRP A 159 -6.05 9.21 2.44
CA TRP A 159 -6.07 10.64 2.79
C TRP A 159 -4.69 11.28 2.69
N ALA A 160 -3.64 10.55 3.09
CA ALA A 160 -2.26 10.99 2.94
C ALA A 160 -1.85 11.10 1.46
N GLU A 161 -2.29 10.16 0.62
CA GLU A 161 -2.08 10.19 -0.83
C GLU A 161 -2.82 11.35 -1.51
N MET A 162 -4.04 11.64 -1.08
CA MET A 162 -4.80 12.82 -1.51
C MET A 162 -4.18 14.14 -1.04
N GLY A 163 -3.19 14.09 -0.14
CA GLY A 163 -2.45 15.27 0.30
C GLY A 163 -3.12 16.09 1.40
N PHE A 164 -4.13 15.56 2.09
CA PHE A 164 -4.79 16.30 3.16
C PHE A 164 -3.86 16.56 4.35
N PRO A 165 -3.87 17.79 4.93
CA PRO A 165 -3.31 18.03 6.24
C PRO A 165 -4.24 17.52 7.35
N ALA A 166 -3.70 17.30 8.55
CA ALA A 166 -4.44 16.77 9.69
C ALA A 166 -5.63 17.66 10.09
N GLU A 167 -5.48 18.96 9.95
CA GLU A 167 -6.53 19.95 10.26
C GLU A 167 -7.76 19.79 9.35
N THR A 168 -7.56 19.45 8.07
CA THR A 168 -8.67 19.18 7.16
C THR A 168 -9.35 17.85 7.49
N VAL A 169 -8.58 16.85 7.96
CA VAL A 169 -9.15 15.60 8.46
C VAL A 169 -10.00 15.85 9.72
N ALA A 170 -9.56 16.76 10.62
CA ALA A 170 -10.35 17.17 11.77
C ALA A 170 -11.69 17.81 11.37
N GLU A 171 -11.71 18.67 10.35
CA GLU A 171 -12.97 19.25 9.82
C GLU A 171 -13.92 18.17 9.28
N ALA A 172 -13.37 17.12 8.63
CA ALA A 172 -14.17 15.99 8.15
C ALA A 172 -14.70 15.13 9.31
N TYR A 173 -13.89 14.95 10.37
CA TYR A 173 -14.31 14.30 11.61
C TYR A 173 -15.49 15.02 12.24
N ASP A 174 -15.38 16.32 12.49
CA ASP A 174 -16.42 17.12 13.11
C ASP A 174 -17.75 17.03 12.34
N ARG A 175 -17.68 17.14 11.00
CA ARG A 175 -18.86 16.95 10.16
C ARG A 175 -19.46 15.56 10.27
N THR A 176 -18.62 14.52 10.34
CA THR A 176 -19.08 13.14 10.49
C THR A 176 -19.85 12.99 11.79
N VAL A 177 -19.28 13.45 12.90
CA VAL A 177 -19.90 13.35 14.22
C VAL A 177 -21.20 14.16 14.30
N LEU A 178 -21.20 15.38 13.79
CA LEU A 178 -22.39 16.23 13.75
C LEU A 178 -23.56 15.60 12.95
N HIS A 179 -23.25 14.88 11.87
CA HIS A 179 -24.28 14.28 11.04
C HIS A 179 -24.71 12.89 11.50
N CYS A 180 -23.72 12.06 11.88
CA CYS A 180 -23.97 10.67 12.25
C CYS A 180 -24.15 10.44 13.75
N HIS A 181 -23.90 11.45 14.59
CA HIS A 181 -23.86 11.40 16.06
C HIS A 181 -22.77 10.46 16.61
N GLU A 182 -21.95 9.90 15.75
CA GLU A 182 -20.80 9.05 16.04
C GLU A 182 -19.78 9.13 14.90
N PHE A 183 -18.51 8.74 15.15
CA PHE A 183 -17.53 8.68 14.08
C PHE A 183 -17.71 7.42 13.23
N ARG A 184 -17.78 7.61 11.91
CA ARG A 184 -17.87 6.54 10.89
C ARG A 184 -16.83 6.72 9.81
N TRP A 185 -15.88 5.79 9.70
CA TRP A 185 -14.81 5.81 8.71
C TRP A 185 -15.29 5.99 7.26
N PRO A 186 -16.28 5.22 6.78
CA PRO A 186 -16.76 5.38 5.40
C PRO A 186 -17.37 6.75 5.13
N TYR A 187 -18.09 7.32 6.09
CA TYR A 187 -18.70 8.64 5.95
C TYR A 187 -17.66 9.75 5.91
N CYS A 188 -16.70 9.73 6.83
CA CYS A 188 -15.57 10.67 6.85
C CYS A 188 -14.76 10.59 5.56
N ASN A 189 -14.46 9.39 5.09
CA ASN A 189 -13.80 9.17 3.81
C ASN A 189 -14.60 9.73 2.61
N GLY A 190 -15.91 9.59 2.63
CA GLY A 190 -16.79 10.17 1.62
C GLY A 190 -16.71 11.70 1.55
N ILE A 191 -16.62 12.36 2.71
CA ILE A 191 -16.43 13.82 2.79
C ILE A 191 -15.09 14.21 2.16
N LEU A 192 -13.99 13.57 2.59
CA LEU A 192 -12.65 13.87 2.11
C LEU A 192 -12.50 13.61 0.60
N ARG A 193 -13.05 12.52 0.08
CA ARG A 193 -13.06 12.25 -1.36
C ARG A 193 -13.79 13.34 -2.15
N ARG A 194 -14.95 13.79 -1.68
CA ARG A 194 -15.70 14.89 -2.31
C ARG A 194 -14.89 16.18 -2.32
N TRP A 195 -14.20 16.49 -1.22
CA TRP A 195 -13.33 17.68 -1.17
C TRP A 195 -12.14 17.55 -2.13
N HIS A 196 -11.54 16.36 -2.21
CA HIS A 196 -10.48 16.09 -3.18
C HIS A 196 -10.93 16.27 -4.62
N GLU A 197 -12.11 15.76 -4.99
CA GLU A 197 -12.72 15.93 -6.32
C GLU A 197 -13.01 17.40 -6.65
N LYS A 198 -13.33 18.22 -5.64
CA LYS A 198 -13.49 19.68 -5.77
C LYS A 198 -12.16 20.46 -5.70
N GLY A 199 -11.01 19.79 -5.50
CA GLY A 199 -9.71 20.43 -5.33
C GLY A 199 -9.52 21.15 -4.00
N LEU A 200 -10.37 20.89 -3.00
CA LEU A 200 -10.34 21.52 -1.68
C LEU A 200 -9.52 20.66 -0.71
N HIS A 201 -8.30 21.10 -0.40
CA HIS A 201 -7.41 20.37 0.49
C HIS A 201 -7.10 21.10 1.78
N MET A 202 -7.17 22.42 1.77
CA MET A 202 -6.81 23.24 2.93
C MET A 202 -8.03 23.51 3.83
N PRO A 203 -7.85 23.60 5.17
CA PRO A 203 -8.95 23.81 6.10
C PRO A 203 -9.78 25.06 5.79
N GLU A 204 -9.12 26.14 5.36
CA GLU A 204 -9.80 27.39 5.01
C GLU A 204 -10.70 27.26 3.78
N GLU A 205 -10.28 26.45 2.79
CA GLU A 205 -11.05 26.23 1.57
C GLU A 205 -12.33 25.46 1.89
N VAL A 206 -12.23 24.40 2.70
CA VAL A 206 -13.38 23.60 3.11
C VAL A 206 -14.32 24.37 4.03
N ARG A 207 -13.82 25.26 4.89
CA ARG A 207 -14.64 26.14 5.72
C ARG A 207 -15.43 27.15 4.87
N ARG A 208 -14.80 27.73 3.86
CA ARG A 208 -15.47 28.66 2.92
C ARG A 208 -16.57 27.97 2.11
N GLU A 209 -16.31 26.75 1.64
CA GLU A 209 -17.31 25.95 0.94
C GLU A 209 -18.48 25.60 1.87
N ASN A 210 -18.20 25.25 3.13
CA ASN A 210 -19.19 24.96 4.14
C ASN A 210 -20.11 26.15 4.46
N ALA A 211 -19.55 27.36 4.47
CA ALA A 211 -20.33 28.55 4.72
C ALA A 211 -21.32 28.88 3.57
N LYS A 212 -21.06 28.37 2.35
CA LYS A 212 -21.93 28.51 1.19
C LYS A 212 -23.05 27.45 1.16
N GLU A 213 -22.78 26.25 1.67
CA GLU A 213 -23.80 25.20 1.84
C GLU A 213 -24.65 25.56 3.07
N LYS A 214 -25.79 26.27 2.87
CA LYS A 214 -26.73 26.60 3.96
C LYS A 214 -27.15 25.31 4.67
N PRO A 215 -27.18 25.28 6.03
CA PRO A 215 -27.71 24.15 6.78
C PRO A 215 -29.22 24.04 6.50
N GLY A 216 -29.63 23.15 5.63
CA GLY A 216 -31.06 22.93 5.35
C GLY A 216 -31.37 22.24 4.03
N ARG A 217 -30.39 21.97 3.16
CA ARG A 217 -30.65 21.33 1.86
C ARG A 217 -30.26 19.86 1.76
N ASP A 218 -29.46 19.34 2.66
CA ASP A 218 -28.97 17.95 2.64
C ASP A 218 -29.98 16.91 3.16
N ALA A 219 -31.11 17.34 3.72
CA ALA A 219 -32.13 16.41 4.21
C ALA A 219 -33.17 15.98 3.15
N ALA A 220 -33.20 16.61 1.96
CA ALA A 220 -34.31 16.43 1.03
C ALA A 220 -33.97 16.02 -0.41
N SER A 221 -32.71 16.05 -0.85
CA SER A 221 -32.42 15.59 -2.22
C SER A 221 -30.98 15.10 -2.38
N GLY A 222 -30.82 13.79 -2.53
CA GLY A 222 -29.66 13.18 -3.16
C GLY A 222 -28.47 12.83 -2.25
N GLY A 223 -28.47 13.21 -0.97
CA GLY A 223 -27.33 13.00 -0.07
C GLY A 223 -26.98 11.53 0.24
N ASN A 224 -27.88 10.60 -0.07
CA ASN A 224 -27.75 9.20 0.33
C ASN A 224 -27.55 8.19 -0.82
N ALA A 225 -27.55 8.61 -2.07
CA ALA A 225 -27.43 7.68 -3.20
C ALA A 225 -26.04 6.99 -3.19
N TRP A 226 -24.97 7.75 -2.99
CA TRP A 226 -23.60 7.21 -2.90
C TRP A 226 -23.39 6.34 -1.65
N MET A 227 -24.04 6.66 -0.52
CA MET A 227 -23.93 5.90 0.72
C MET A 227 -24.64 4.54 0.61
N LYS A 228 -25.75 4.45 -0.13
CA LYS A 228 -26.43 3.17 -0.41
C LYS A 228 -25.60 2.25 -1.29
N GLU A 229 -24.77 2.80 -2.16
CA GLU A 229 -23.90 2.04 -3.04
C GLU A 229 -22.64 1.54 -2.28
N TYR A 230 -22.15 2.32 -1.33
CA TYR A 230 -20.98 1.98 -0.51
C TYR A 230 -21.26 0.93 0.57
N LEU A 231 -22.50 0.85 1.07
CA LEU A 231 -22.93 -0.14 2.07
C LEU A 231 -23.28 -1.50 1.46
N LYS A 232 -23.24 -1.63 0.11
CA LYS A 232 -23.48 -2.90 -0.61
C LYS A 232 -22.22 -3.66 -0.98
N GLN A 233 -21.04 -3.11 -0.68
CA GLN A 233 -19.74 -3.76 -0.85
C GLN A 233 -19.16 -4.20 0.51
#